data_598789e2262b008916035b8e5b6ff87f
#
_entry.id   598789e2262b008916035b8e5b6ff87f
#
_cell.length_a   1.000
_cell.length_b   1.000
_cell.length_c   1.000
_cell.angle_alpha   90.00
_cell.angle_beta   90.00
_cell.angle_gamma   90.00
#
_symmetry.space_group_name_H-M   'P 1'
#
loop_
_entity.id
_entity.type
_entity.pdbx_description
1 polymer ?
#
loop_
_entity_poly.entity_id
_entity_poly.type
_entity_poly.pdbx_seq_one_letter_code
_entity_poly.pdbx_strand_id
1 'polypeptide(L)'
;MASSNPHIAQTLLHRAFSPSTAESHYRERAVTRPLYVRATSPTPSARAVRRQAFNERKEVARKRSKNKPRPLSAAKKRALGLNEIPKEQQKYAIYEGLHNLWVGYMREVLGVNDVSKGVVITPNASGQILATADMHGALMTVVRSRCVSRVGLEGIVVRDTRFTFDLITKNNVIKCKSVGTK
;
A
#
# COMPACT_ATOMS: atom_id res chain seq x y z
N MET A 1 -35.00 32.00 -41.82
CA MET A 1 -35.97 32.25 -40.74
C MET A 1 -36.17 30.94 -40.00
N ALA A 2 -35.61 30.83 -38.83
CA ALA A 2 -35.74 29.63 -38.02
C ALA A 2 -37.14 29.56 -37.45
N SER A 3 -37.95 28.58 -37.83
CA SER A 3 -39.27 28.28 -37.25
C SER A 3 -39.02 27.73 -35.84
N SER A 4 -39.07 28.60 -34.84
CA SER A 4 -39.04 28.18 -33.43
C SER A 4 -40.35 27.41 -33.16
N ASN A 5 -40.24 26.11 -32.96
CA ASN A 5 -41.37 25.31 -32.50
C ASN A 5 -41.91 25.91 -31.20
N PRO A 6 -43.20 26.22 -31.10
CA PRO A 6 -43.78 26.80 -29.89
C PRO A 6 -43.58 25.85 -28.70
N HIS A 7 -43.24 26.41 -27.54
CA HIS A 7 -43.03 25.61 -26.33
C HIS A 7 -44.31 24.81 -25.98
N ILE A 8 -44.17 23.54 -25.61
CA ILE A 8 -45.31 22.64 -25.32
C ILE A 8 -46.32 23.27 -24.34
N ALA A 9 -45.85 23.99 -23.31
CA ALA A 9 -46.69 24.68 -22.36
C ALA A 9 -47.56 25.78 -23.05
N GLN A 10 -46.99 26.48 -24.04
CA GLN A 10 -47.69 27.50 -24.80
C GLN A 10 -48.79 26.87 -25.67
N THR A 11 -48.52 25.79 -26.36
CA THR A 11 -49.50 25.04 -27.17
C THR A 11 -50.65 24.51 -26.32
N LEU A 12 -50.36 24.01 -25.11
CA LEU A 12 -51.39 23.53 -24.18
C LEU A 12 -52.29 24.65 -23.65
N LEU A 13 -51.68 25.82 -23.33
CA LEU A 13 -52.44 26.98 -22.85
C LEU A 13 -53.32 27.57 -23.95
N HIS A 14 -52.87 27.66 -25.20
CA HIS A 14 -53.67 28.09 -26.33
C HIS A 14 -54.83 27.13 -26.66
N ARG A 15 -54.72 25.90 -26.23
CA ARG A 15 -55.81 24.91 -26.40
C ARG A 15 -56.92 25.05 -25.34
N ALA A 16 -56.53 25.56 -24.14
CA ALA A 16 -57.42 25.65 -22.97
C ALA A 16 -58.01 27.05 -22.77
N PHE A 17 -57.39 28.12 -23.25
CA PHE A 17 -57.72 29.50 -22.97
C PHE A 17 -57.74 30.33 -24.26
N SER A 18 -58.36 31.51 -24.20
CA SER A 18 -58.30 32.48 -25.30
C SER A 18 -56.86 32.94 -25.56
N PRO A 19 -56.51 33.34 -26.81
CA PRO A 19 -55.13 33.65 -27.14
C PRO A 19 -54.45 34.67 -26.20
N SER A 20 -55.17 35.74 -25.83
CA SER A 20 -54.65 36.78 -24.95
C SER A 20 -54.41 36.30 -23.50
N THR A 21 -55.35 35.50 -22.98
CA THR A 21 -55.22 34.92 -21.64
C THR A 21 -54.17 33.81 -21.59
N ALA A 22 -54.03 33.03 -22.68
CA ALA A 22 -52.97 32.02 -22.78
C ALA A 22 -51.56 32.63 -22.75
N GLU A 23 -51.36 33.74 -23.45
CA GLU A 23 -50.06 34.45 -23.44
C GLU A 23 -49.74 35.08 -22.08
N SER A 24 -50.71 35.69 -21.41
CA SER A 24 -50.50 36.25 -20.08
C SER A 24 -50.14 35.15 -19.07
N HIS A 25 -50.85 34.03 -19.07
CA HIS A 25 -50.57 32.87 -18.23
C HIS A 25 -49.21 32.22 -18.54
N TYR A 26 -48.84 32.18 -19.82
CA TYR A 26 -47.53 31.66 -20.20
C TYR A 26 -46.42 32.55 -19.66
N ARG A 27 -46.48 33.87 -19.79
CA ARG A 27 -45.52 34.82 -19.28
C ARG A 27 -45.43 34.78 -17.76
N GLU A 28 -46.54 34.85 -17.04
CA GLU A 28 -46.60 34.96 -15.59
C GLU A 28 -46.26 33.63 -14.87
N ARG A 29 -46.67 32.50 -15.43
CA ARG A 29 -46.63 31.23 -14.73
C ARG A 29 -45.58 30.25 -15.28
N ALA A 30 -45.25 30.34 -16.57
CA ALA A 30 -44.27 29.43 -17.16
C ALA A 30 -42.88 30.06 -17.31
N VAL A 31 -42.78 31.31 -17.81
CA VAL A 31 -41.50 31.94 -18.09
C VAL A 31 -40.87 32.54 -16.84
N THR A 32 -41.66 33.16 -15.98
CA THR A 32 -41.15 33.89 -14.80
C THR A 32 -41.04 33.04 -13.55
N ARG A 33 -41.62 31.85 -13.49
CA ARG A 33 -41.51 30.96 -12.33
C ARG A 33 -40.38 29.96 -12.47
N PRO A 34 -39.35 30.05 -11.64
CA PRO A 34 -38.34 29.01 -11.59
C PRO A 34 -38.92 27.69 -11.08
N LEU A 35 -38.71 26.62 -11.83
CA LEU A 35 -39.12 25.28 -11.41
C LEU A 35 -38.06 24.75 -10.42
N TYR A 36 -38.42 24.69 -9.15
CA TYR A 36 -37.57 24.05 -8.14
C TYR A 36 -37.71 22.53 -8.26
N VAL A 37 -36.81 21.91 -9.00
CA VAL A 37 -36.68 20.45 -9.06
C VAL A 37 -35.95 19.98 -7.81
N ARG A 38 -36.66 19.34 -6.89
CA ARG A 38 -35.99 18.64 -5.76
C ARG A 38 -35.25 17.45 -6.30
N ALA A 39 -34.03 17.27 -5.82
CA ALA A 39 -33.29 16.05 -6.09
C ALA A 39 -34.09 14.84 -5.59
N THR A 40 -34.54 13.98 -6.51
CA THR A 40 -35.27 12.76 -6.18
C THR A 40 -34.39 11.63 -5.67
N SER A 41 -33.08 11.75 -5.88
CA SER A 41 -32.11 10.78 -5.38
C SER A 41 -31.86 11.00 -3.88
N PRO A 42 -31.97 9.97 -3.04
CA PRO A 42 -31.62 10.08 -1.66
C PRO A 42 -30.13 10.45 -1.51
N THR A 43 -29.80 11.25 -0.49
CA THR A 43 -28.40 11.58 -0.20
C THR A 43 -27.60 10.29 -0.04
N PRO A 44 -26.44 10.17 -0.72
CA PRO A 44 -25.69 8.94 -0.69
C PRO A 44 -25.26 8.62 0.75
N SER A 45 -25.41 7.37 1.17
CA SER A 45 -24.98 6.93 2.50
C SER A 45 -23.48 7.13 2.68
N ALA A 46 -23.01 7.29 3.94
CA ALA A 46 -21.58 7.44 4.26
C ALA A 46 -20.71 6.31 3.66
N ARG A 47 -21.29 5.10 3.56
CA ARG A 47 -20.63 3.95 2.91
C ARG A 47 -20.51 4.15 1.40
N ALA A 48 -21.53 4.68 0.75
CA ALA A 48 -21.52 4.97 -0.69
C ALA A 48 -20.50 6.06 -1.04
N VAL A 49 -20.42 7.13 -0.23
CA VAL A 49 -19.43 8.20 -0.38
C VAL A 49 -18.00 7.66 -0.27
N ARG A 50 -17.72 6.83 0.75
CA ARG A 50 -16.41 6.18 0.92
C ARG A 50 -16.05 5.30 -0.28
N ARG A 51 -17.02 4.55 -0.80
CA ARG A 51 -16.84 3.68 -1.97
C ARG A 51 -16.54 4.49 -3.23
N GLN A 52 -17.24 5.59 -3.45
CA GLN A 52 -16.99 6.50 -4.56
C GLN A 52 -15.58 7.11 -4.47
N ALA A 53 -15.21 7.67 -3.32
CA ALA A 53 -13.87 8.23 -3.10
C ALA A 53 -12.75 7.18 -3.30
N PHE A 54 -12.98 5.93 -2.90
CA PHE A 54 -12.05 4.84 -3.16
C PHE A 54 -11.91 4.54 -4.66
N ASN A 55 -13.03 4.47 -5.38
CA ASN A 55 -13.04 4.20 -6.82
C ASN A 55 -12.37 5.34 -7.61
N GLU A 56 -12.64 6.60 -7.26
CA GLU A 56 -12.00 7.77 -7.86
C GLU A 56 -10.47 7.74 -7.67
N ARG A 57 -10.01 7.47 -6.44
CA ARG A 57 -8.57 7.31 -6.17
C ARG A 57 -7.95 6.19 -7.00
N LYS A 58 -8.66 5.07 -7.14
CA LYS A 58 -8.22 3.93 -7.96
C LYS A 58 -8.15 4.29 -9.44
N GLU A 59 -9.10 5.05 -9.97
CA GLU A 59 -9.09 5.52 -11.35
C GLU A 59 -7.95 6.52 -11.62
N VAL A 60 -7.75 7.49 -10.71
CA VAL A 60 -6.62 8.42 -10.79
C VAL A 60 -5.29 7.69 -10.76
N ALA A 61 -5.15 6.72 -9.86
CA ALA A 61 -3.95 5.88 -9.79
C ALA A 61 -3.75 5.07 -11.09
N ARG A 62 -4.83 4.52 -11.67
CA ARG A 62 -4.80 3.80 -12.95
C ARG A 62 -4.39 4.71 -14.12
N LYS A 63 -4.92 5.94 -14.17
CA LYS A 63 -4.53 6.93 -15.19
C LYS A 63 -3.04 7.30 -15.07
N ARG A 64 -2.55 7.54 -13.85
CA ARG A 64 -1.14 7.85 -13.59
C ARG A 64 -0.19 6.68 -13.90
N SER A 65 -0.64 5.44 -13.72
CA SER A 65 0.16 4.24 -13.98
C SER A 65 0.07 3.73 -15.42
N LYS A 66 -0.75 4.36 -16.28
CA LYS A 66 -0.98 3.91 -17.66
C LYS A 66 0.31 3.79 -18.49
N ASN A 67 1.27 4.67 -18.24
CA ASN A 67 2.57 4.70 -18.93
C ASN A 67 3.69 3.98 -18.16
N LYS A 68 3.38 3.38 -16.98
CA LYS A 68 4.37 2.64 -16.19
C LYS A 68 4.16 1.14 -16.39
N PRO A 69 5.22 0.34 -16.50
CA PRO A 69 5.09 -1.10 -16.55
C PRO A 69 4.39 -1.61 -15.29
N ARG A 70 3.45 -2.54 -15.45
CA ARG A 70 2.75 -3.13 -14.31
C ARG A 70 3.73 -3.89 -13.42
N PRO A 71 3.65 -3.74 -12.09
CA PRO A 71 4.47 -4.54 -11.19
C PRO A 71 4.15 -6.02 -11.39
N LEU A 72 5.18 -6.84 -11.36
CA LEU A 72 5.04 -8.29 -11.53
C LEU A 72 4.16 -8.88 -10.42
N SER A 73 3.24 -9.76 -10.80
CA SER A 73 2.46 -10.52 -9.81
C SER A 73 3.36 -11.45 -8.99
N ALA A 74 2.94 -11.79 -7.76
CA ALA A 74 3.70 -12.69 -6.90
C ALA A 74 3.95 -14.06 -7.57
N ALA A 75 2.97 -14.56 -8.36
CA ALA A 75 3.12 -15.78 -9.13
C ALA A 75 4.22 -15.66 -10.19
N LYS A 76 4.23 -14.55 -10.94
CA LYS A 76 5.24 -14.30 -11.95
C LYS A 76 6.64 -14.08 -11.36
N LYS A 77 6.74 -13.41 -10.20
CA LYS A 77 8.02 -13.26 -9.47
C LYS A 77 8.58 -14.61 -9.05
N ARG A 78 7.73 -15.53 -8.55
CA ARG A 78 8.15 -16.89 -8.20
C ARG A 78 8.56 -17.71 -9.43
N ALA A 79 7.77 -17.65 -10.51
CA ALA A 79 8.10 -18.35 -11.76
C ALA A 79 9.44 -17.87 -12.37
N LEU A 80 9.77 -16.59 -12.20
CA LEU A 80 11.03 -16.03 -12.65
C LEU A 80 12.19 -16.24 -11.66
N GLY A 81 11.94 -16.84 -10.49
CA GLY A 81 12.95 -17.06 -9.46
C GLY A 81 13.59 -15.78 -8.89
N LEU A 82 12.92 -14.62 -9.00
CA LEU A 82 13.49 -13.32 -8.62
C LEU A 82 13.85 -13.21 -7.14
N ASN A 83 13.28 -14.06 -6.30
CA ASN A 83 13.55 -14.08 -4.87
C ASN A 83 14.44 -15.26 -4.45
N GLU A 84 14.90 -16.04 -5.38
CA GLU A 84 15.76 -17.20 -5.09
C GLU A 84 17.21 -16.79 -5.25
N ILE A 85 18.03 -17.19 -4.30
CA ILE A 85 19.49 -16.97 -4.33
C ILE A 85 20.11 -18.13 -5.10
N PRO A 86 20.85 -17.88 -6.17
CA PRO A 86 21.50 -18.94 -6.94
C PRO A 86 22.39 -19.81 -6.04
N LYS A 87 22.39 -21.12 -6.28
CA LYS A 87 23.18 -22.07 -5.46
C LYS A 87 24.67 -21.75 -5.42
N GLU A 88 25.19 -21.16 -6.48
CA GLU A 88 26.60 -20.73 -6.57
C GLU A 88 26.95 -19.63 -5.56
N GLN A 89 25.97 -18.80 -5.22
CA GLN A 89 26.11 -17.70 -4.25
C GLN A 89 25.79 -18.13 -2.82
N GLN A 90 25.30 -19.37 -2.60
CA GLN A 90 24.99 -19.89 -1.26
C GLN A 90 26.26 -20.42 -0.57
N LYS A 91 27.25 -19.57 -0.43
CA LYS A 91 28.51 -19.89 0.25
C LYS A 91 28.67 -19.02 1.49
N TYR A 92 28.84 -19.63 2.67
CA TYR A 92 28.97 -18.92 3.94
C TYR A 92 30.10 -17.88 3.93
N ALA A 93 31.22 -18.20 3.32
CA ALA A 93 32.39 -17.33 3.24
C ALA A 93 32.11 -15.98 2.54
N ILE A 94 31.17 -15.95 1.59
CA ILE A 94 30.75 -14.68 0.93
C ILE A 94 30.08 -13.76 1.94
N TYR A 95 29.28 -14.32 2.85
CA TYR A 95 28.49 -13.57 3.83
C TYR A 95 29.25 -13.21 5.09
N GLU A 96 30.47 -13.76 5.32
CA GLU A 96 31.35 -13.30 6.40
C GLU A 96 31.78 -11.84 6.19
N GLY A 97 32.06 -11.45 4.95
CA GLY A 97 32.33 -10.05 4.62
C GLY A 97 31.16 -9.13 4.96
N LEU A 98 29.93 -9.57 4.64
CA LEU A 98 28.70 -8.85 5.00
C LEU A 98 28.50 -8.75 6.51
N HIS A 99 28.83 -9.82 7.26
CA HIS A 99 28.79 -9.82 8.72
C HIS A 99 29.72 -8.78 9.32
N ASN A 100 30.95 -8.67 8.83
CA ASN A 100 31.91 -7.68 9.30
C ASN A 100 31.42 -6.24 9.08
N LEU A 101 30.77 -5.97 7.91
CA LEU A 101 30.16 -4.70 7.65
C LEU A 101 28.98 -4.43 8.60
N TRP A 102 28.16 -5.43 8.88
CA TRP A 102 27.05 -5.32 9.81
C TRP A 102 27.53 -5.03 11.24
N VAL A 103 28.60 -5.64 11.68
CA VAL A 103 29.22 -5.35 13.01
C VAL A 103 29.69 -3.90 13.08
N GLY A 104 30.29 -3.37 12.02
CA GLY A 104 30.69 -1.96 11.94
C GLY A 104 29.47 -1.04 12.03
N TYR A 105 28.45 -1.31 11.23
CA TYR A 105 27.16 -0.58 11.24
C TYR A 105 26.52 -0.57 12.64
N MET A 106 26.43 -1.71 13.30
CA MET A 106 25.81 -1.79 14.63
C MET A 106 26.61 -1.06 15.71
N ARG A 107 27.94 -1.06 15.62
CA ARG A 107 28.78 -0.25 16.52
C ARG A 107 28.52 1.23 16.36
N GLU A 108 28.38 1.70 15.13
CA GLU A 108 28.09 3.09 14.83
C GLU A 108 26.67 3.48 15.30
N VAL A 109 25.66 2.68 15.00
CA VAL A 109 24.26 2.91 15.36
C VAL A 109 24.04 2.92 16.88
N LEU A 110 24.76 2.05 17.61
CA LEU A 110 24.69 1.97 19.06
C LEU A 110 25.67 2.95 19.77
N GLY A 111 26.49 3.68 19.02
CA GLY A 111 27.48 4.60 19.58
C GLY A 111 28.58 3.92 20.36
N VAL A 112 28.87 2.64 20.06
CA VAL A 112 29.88 1.84 20.74
C VAL A 112 31.22 2.03 20.04
N ASN A 113 31.90 3.13 20.32
CA ASN A 113 33.22 3.41 19.74
C ASN A 113 34.33 2.59 20.40
N ASP A 114 34.20 2.31 21.70
CA ASP A 114 35.17 1.54 22.48
C ASP A 114 34.53 0.29 23.07
N VAL A 115 34.93 -0.87 22.58
CA VAL A 115 34.46 -2.17 23.07
C VAL A 115 34.89 -2.43 24.53
N SER A 116 35.95 -1.76 25.01
CA SER A 116 36.46 -1.84 26.38
C SER A 116 35.57 -1.15 27.42
N LYS A 117 34.76 -0.19 27.00
CA LYS A 117 33.75 0.45 27.87
C LYS A 117 32.43 -0.31 27.69
N GLY A 118 32.13 -1.22 28.60
CA GLY A 118 30.90 -1.99 28.57
C GLY A 118 29.69 -1.07 28.34
N VAL A 119 29.02 -1.22 27.19
CA VAL A 119 27.81 -0.46 26.87
C VAL A 119 26.59 -1.20 27.42
N VAL A 120 25.90 -0.58 28.33
CA VAL A 120 24.63 -1.13 28.84
C VAL A 120 23.51 -0.84 27.85
N ILE A 121 23.06 -1.88 27.14
CA ILE A 121 21.91 -1.80 26.24
C ILE A 121 20.64 -1.89 27.07
N THR A 122 19.90 -0.78 27.19
CA THR A 122 18.63 -0.75 27.85
C THR A 122 17.47 -0.79 26.85
N PRO A 123 16.34 -1.45 27.17
CA PRO A 123 15.19 -1.49 26.27
C PRO A 123 14.66 -0.11 25.87
N ASN A 124 14.75 0.87 26.77
CA ASN A 124 14.22 2.22 26.54
C ASN A 124 15.14 3.08 25.66
N ALA A 125 16.46 2.90 25.71
CA ALA A 125 17.40 3.69 24.92
C ALA A 125 17.71 3.03 23.56
N SER A 126 18.14 1.78 23.59
CA SER A 126 18.64 1.08 22.41
C SER A 126 17.62 0.13 21.78
N GLY A 127 16.56 -0.23 22.51
CA GLY A 127 15.58 -1.21 22.07
C GLY A 127 14.82 -0.79 20.82
N GLN A 128 14.42 0.49 20.69
CA GLN A 128 13.74 1.01 19.49
C GLN A 128 14.70 1.03 18.30
N ILE A 129 15.95 1.41 18.52
CA ILE A 129 16.98 1.44 17.48
C ILE A 129 17.20 0.02 16.95
N LEU A 130 17.37 -0.96 17.83
CA LEU A 130 17.54 -2.36 17.46
C LEU A 130 16.32 -2.95 16.74
N ALA A 131 15.11 -2.51 17.12
CA ALA A 131 13.89 -2.98 16.47
C ALA A 131 13.70 -2.46 15.03
N THR A 132 14.32 -1.33 14.69
CA THR A 132 14.26 -0.69 13.37
C THR A 132 15.53 -0.87 12.56
N ALA A 133 16.59 -1.39 13.16
CA ALA A 133 17.88 -1.62 12.51
C ALA A 133 17.77 -2.70 11.41
N ASP A 134 18.57 -2.56 10.37
CA ASP A 134 18.72 -3.57 9.34
C ASP A 134 19.50 -4.78 9.89
N MET A 135 18.94 -5.98 9.70
CA MET A 135 19.51 -7.22 10.19
C MET A 135 20.27 -8.01 9.11
N HIS A 136 20.42 -7.46 7.89
CA HIS A 136 21.24 -8.12 6.86
C HIS A 136 22.69 -8.23 7.30
N GLY A 137 23.21 -9.44 7.29
CA GLY A 137 24.56 -9.74 7.78
C GLY A 137 24.66 -10.04 9.27
N ALA A 138 23.58 -9.90 10.04
CA ALA A 138 23.59 -10.27 11.45
C ALA A 138 23.84 -11.77 11.65
N LEU A 139 24.69 -12.14 12.57
CA LEU A 139 24.80 -13.53 13.05
C LEU A 139 23.67 -13.78 14.06
N MET A 140 22.74 -14.67 13.73
CA MET A 140 21.59 -14.96 14.56
C MET A 140 21.53 -16.42 14.96
N THR A 141 21.13 -16.67 16.21
CA THR A 141 20.83 -18.01 16.72
C THR A 141 19.34 -18.10 17.08
N VAL A 142 18.66 -19.14 16.64
CA VAL A 142 17.25 -19.36 16.96
C VAL A 142 17.11 -19.92 18.35
N VAL A 143 16.74 -19.09 19.31
CA VAL A 143 16.54 -19.49 20.71
C VAL A 143 15.20 -20.17 20.93
N ARG A 144 14.13 -19.69 20.25
CA ARG A 144 12.76 -20.20 20.44
C ARG A 144 12.05 -20.36 19.10
N SER A 145 11.42 -21.50 18.88
CA SER A 145 10.60 -21.77 17.68
C SER A 145 9.49 -22.77 18.00
N ARG A 146 8.35 -22.68 17.27
CA ARG A 146 7.31 -23.70 17.34
C ARG A 146 7.79 -25.07 16.86
N CYS A 147 8.71 -25.10 15.91
CA CYS A 147 9.37 -26.32 15.45
C CYS A 147 10.67 -26.54 16.24
N VAL A 148 10.73 -27.59 17.04
CA VAL A 148 11.89 -27.94 17.86
C VAL A 148 13.15 -28.13 17.01
N SER A 149 13.05 -28.72 15.84
CA SER A 149 14.17 -28.93 14.90
C SER A 149 14.84 -27.65 14.40
N ARG A 150 14.25 -26.50 14.70
CA ARG A 150 14.78 -25.18 14.31
C ARG A 150 15.47 -24.46 15.45
N VAL A 151 15.32 -24.88 16.68
CA VAL A 151 15.99 -24.32 17.85
C VAL A 151 17.47 -24.63 17.77
N GLY A 152 18.34 -23.70 18.13
CA GLY A 152 19.79 -23.86 18.04
C GLY A 152 20.37 -23.64 16.64
N LEU A 153 19.54 -23.34 15.63
CA LEU A 153 20.06 -23.05 14.31
C LEU A 153 20.75 -21.67 14.31
N GLU A 154 22.01 -21.65 13.94
CA GLU A 154 22.85 -20.48 13.83
C GLU A 154 23.18 -20.17 12.37
N GLY A 155 23.19 -18.91 11.99
CA GLY A 155 23.56 -18.48 10.64
C GLY A 155 23.58 -16.98 10.47
N ILE A 156 24.17 -16.53 9.36
CA ILE A 156 24.20 -15.13 8.95
C ILE A 156 22.93 -14.84 8.18
N VAL A 157 22.26 -13.71 8.47
CA VAL A 157 21.08 -13.25 7.79
C VAL A 157 21.44 -12.78 6.39
N VAL A 158 20.90 -13.45 5.38
CA VAL A 158 21.10 -13.11 3.97
C VAL A 158 19.97 -12.26 3.45
N ARG A 159 18.76 -12.48 3.96
CA ARG A 159 17.58 -11.71 3.57
C ARG A 159 16.68 -11.50 4.77
N ASP A 160 16.32 -10.25 4.97
CA ASP A 160 15.30 -9.81 5.92
C ASP A 160 14.02 -9.48 5.18
N THR A 161 12.91 -10.05 5.63
CA THR A 161 11.56 -9.76 5.13
C THR A 161 10.65 -9.48 6.31
N ARG A 162 9.52 -8.84 6.06
CA ARG A 162 8.56 -8.48 7.11
C ARG A 162 8.25 -9.60 8.11
N PHE A 163 8.29 -10.85 7.69
CA PHE A 163 7.88 -11.98 8.52
C PHE A 163 8.89 -13.13 8.57
N THR A 164 9.96 -13.06 7.79
CA THR A 164 10.92 -14.15 7.70
C THR A 164 12.34 -13.67 7.56
N PHE A 165 13.25 -14.38 8.23
CA PHE A 165 14.69 -14.28 7.99
C PHE A 165 15.17 -15.51 7.22
N ASP A 166 15.96 -15.30 6.19
CA ASP A 166 16.69 -16.36 5.53
C ASP A 166 18.13 -16.35 6.06
N LEU A 167 18.50 -17.44 6.72
CA LEU A 167 19.81 -17.63 7.35
C LEU A 167 20.66 -18.58 6.53
N ILE A 168 21.90 -18.20 6.25
CA ILE A 168 22.90 -19.11 5.72
C ILE A 168 23.70 -19.74 6.87
N THR A 169 23.73 -21.06 6.90
CA THR A 169 24.49 -21.83 7.88
C THR A 169 25.89 -22.09 7.38
N LYS A 170 26.83 -22.45 8.31
CA LYS A 170 28.19 -22.86 7.97
C LYS A 170 28.29 -24.01 6.95
N ASN A 171 27.22 -24.79 6.83
CA ASN A 171 27.09 -25.88 5.84
C ASN A 171 26.64 -25.41 4.45
N ASN A 172 26.67 -24.11 4.16
CA ASN A 172 26.24 -23.52 2.89
C ASN A 172 24.76 -23.82 2.54
N VAL A 173 23.91 -23.98 3.56
CA VAL A 173 22.47 -24.21 3.39
C VAL A 173 21.69 -22.99 3.86
N ILE A 174 20.83 -22.48 2.99
CA ILE A 174 19.91 -21.40 3.37
C ILE A 174 18.67 -22.01 4.03
N LYS A 175 18.33 -21.51 5.21
CA LYS A 175 17.12 -21.88 5.95
C LYS A 175 16.28 -20.66 6.23
N CYS A 176 15.02 -20.68 5.76
CA CYS A 176 14.05 -19.62 5.99
C CYS A 176 13.44 -19.76 7.39
N LYS A 177 13.37 -18.66 8.13
CA LYS A 177 12.79 -18.56 9.47
C LYS A 177 11.65 -17.56 9.49
N SER A 178 10.49 -18.00 9.92
CA SER A 178 9.37 -17.11 10.22
C SER A 178 9.65 -16.40 11.54
N VAL A 179 9.60 -15.07 11.53
CA VAL A 179 9.56 -14.25 12.74
C VAL A 179 8.17 -14.46 13.35
N GLY A 180 8.11 -15.13 14.49
CA GLY A 180 6.82 -15.31 15.17
C GLY A 180 6.24 -13.96 15.52
N THR A 181 5.16 -13.56 14.87
CA THR A 181 4.30 -12.49 15.37
C THR A 181 3.71 -12.94 16.70
N LYS A 182 3.89 -12.11 17.71
CA LYS A 182 3.20 -12.26 19.00
C LYS A 182 1.69 -12.18 18.80
#